data_d97f6f5e6772ebc58565c6126eeb39a7
#
_entry.id   d97f6f5e6772ebc58565c6126eeb39a7
#
_cell.length_a   1.000
_cell.length_b   1.000
_cell.length_c   1.000
_cell.angle_alpha   90.00
_cell.angle_beta   90.00
_cell.angle_gamma   90.00
#
_symmetry.space_group_name_H-M   'P 1'
#
loop_
_entity.id
_entity.type
_entity.pdbx_description
1 polymer ?
#
loop_
_entity_poly.entity_id
_entity_poly.type
_entity_poly.pdbx_seq_one_letter_code
_entity_poly.pdbx_strand_id
1 'polypeptide(L)'
;ILDGKPVIIPGDGSSLWTLTHSKDFAKGYVGLMANPHAIGNAFHITTDESMTWNQIYQTIADALGKPLNALHVASDFLARHGGNYDFRGELLGDKAATVVFDNSKIKRLVPDLICTTSMADGLRQSVQYMLSHPETQTPDPEFDSWCDRVADAMAVADRAFEAE
;
A
#
# COMPACT_ATOMS: atom_id res chain seq x y z
N ILE A 1 13.81 1.78 -2.84
CA ILE A 1 13.85 3.25 -3.01
C ILE A 1 15.19 3.80 -2.51
N LEU A 2 15.63 3.44 -1.30
CA LEU A 2 16.89 3.96 -0.73
C LEU A 2 18.10 3.73 -1.65
N ASP A 3 18.18 2.58 -2.26
CA ASP A 3 19.30 2.15 -3.13
C ASP A 3 19.11 2.58 -4.60
N GLY A 4 18.04 3.31 -4.92
CA GLY A 4 17.72 3.75 -6.28
C GLY A 4 17.27 2.63 -7.23
N LYS A 5 17.02 1.43 -6.72
CA LYS A 5 16.50 0.30 -7.51
C LYS A 5 15.09 0.58 -8.03
N PRO A 6 14.69 -0.03 -9.16
CA PRO A 6 13.32 0.02 -9.63
C PRO A 6 12.33 -0.48 -8.57
N VAL A 7 11.23 0.25 -8.39
CA VAL A 7 10.15 -0.10 -7.47
C VAL A 7 8.97 -0.57 -8.29
N ILE A 8 8.60 -1.83 -8.15
CA ILE A 8 7.49 -2.41 -8.88
C ILE A 8 6.18 -1.82 -8.36
N ILE A 9 5.42 -1.19 -9.24
CA ILE A 9 4.08 -0.69 -8.99
C ILE A 9 3.10 -1.51 -9.83
N PRO A 10 2.13 -2.22 -9.20
CA PRO A 10 1.18 -3.05 -9.91
C PRO A 10 0.27 -2.24 -10.84
N GLY A 11 0.06 -2.75 -12.05
CA GLY A 11 -0.76 -2.08 -13.07
C GLY A 11 -0.14 -0.76 -13.51
N ASP A 12 -0.95 0.26 -13.69
CA ASP A 12 -0.54 1.65 -13.97
C ASP A 12 -0.41 2.49 -12.68
N GLY A 13 -0.64 1.87 -11.53
CA GLY A 13 -0.59 2.52 -10.23
C GLY A 13 -1.75 3.48 -9.95
N SER A 14 -2.81 3.50 -10.78
CA SER A 14 -3.94 4.43 -10.64
C SER A 14 -5.06 3.93 -9.71
N SER A 15 -5.09 2.63 -9.37
CA SER A 15 -6.10 2.12 -8.45
C SER A 15 -5.97 2.74 -7.05
N LEU A 16 -7.11 3.05 -6.45
CA LEU A 16 -7.18 3.69 -5.13
C LEU A 16 -7.06 2.66 -4.02
N TRP A 17 -6.35 3.06 -2.97
CA TRP A 17 -6.20 2.31 -1.75
C TRP A 17 -6.35 3.21 -0.52
N THR A 18 -6.70 2.61 0.61
CA THR A 18 -6.89 3.32 1.88
C THR A 18 -5.95 2.78 2.95
N LEU A 19 -5.17 3.67 3.56
CA LEU A 19 -4.27 3.37 4.68
C LEU A 19 -4.72 4.15 5.91
N THR A 20 -5.14 3.44 6.94
CA THR A 20 -5.62 4.07 8.17
C THR A 20 -4.55 4.04 9.24
N HIS A 21 -4.21 5.19 9.81
CA HIS A 21 -3.26 5.26 10.91
C HIS A 21 -3.79 4.53 12.14
N SER A 22 -2.94 3.74 12.82
CA SER A 22 -3.33 2.89 13.95
C SER A 22 -4.03 3.63 15.09
N LYS A 23 -3.63 4.88 15.39
CA LYS A 23 -4.29 5.71 16.41
C LYS A 23 -5.72 6.07 16.03
N ASP A 24 -5.98 6.33 14.75
CA ASP A 24 -7.33 6.64 14.27
C ASP A 24 -8.20 5.38 14.20
N PHE A 25 -7.62 4.25 13.76
CA PHE A 25 -8.29 2.95 13.88
C PHE A 25 -8.69 2.65 15.32
N ALA A 26 -7.78 2.89 16.29
CA ALA A 26 -8.04 2.64 17.70
C ALA A 26 -9.23 3.45 18.25
N LYS A 27 -9.43 4.70 17.78
CA LYS A 27 -10.61 5.51 18.17
C LYS A 27 -11.92 4.79 17.80
N GLY A 28 -12.01 4.31 16.55
CA GLY A 28 -13.18 3.56 16.07
C GLY A 28 -13.37 2.24 16.83
N TYR A 29 -12.29 1.49 17.00
CA TYR A 29 -12.32 0.21 17.70
C TYR A 29 -12.78 0.36 19.16
N VAL A 30 -12.17 1.28 19.91
CA VAL A 30 -12.55 1.56 21.31
C VAL A 30 -13.99 2.09 21.41
N GLY A 31 -14.42 2.94 20.47
CA GLY A 31 -15.79 3.45 20.43
C GLY A 31 -16.85 2.36 20.17
N LEU A 32 -16.48 1.25 19.52
CA LEU A 32 -17.35 0.09 19.33
C LEU A 32 -17.32 -0.88 20.54
N MET A 33 -16.26 -0.85 21.35
CA MET A 33 -16.16 -1.69 22.53
C MET A 33 -17.29 -1.37 23.51
N ALA A 34 -17.86 -2.40 24.08
CA ALA A 34 -18.99 -2.29 25.02
C ALA A 34 -20.26 -1.61 24.46
N ASN A 35 -20.34 -1.36 23.16
CA ASN A 35 -21.55 -0.82 22.53
C ASN A 35 -22.48 -1.99 22.14
N PRO A 36 -23.64 -2.16 22.78
CA PRO A 36 -24.55 -3.29 22.50
C PRO A 36 -25.07 -3.26 21.06
N HIS A 37 -25.15 -2.10 20.40
CA HIS A 37 -25.58 -1.98 19.00
C HIS A 37 -24.50 -2.44 18.00
N ALA A 38 -23.26 -2.64 18.45
CA ALA A 38 -22.20 -3.19 17.62
C ALA A 38 -22.22 -4.73 17.57
N ILE A 39 -22.83 -5.38 18.55
CA ILE A 39 -22.83 -6.84 18.67
C ILE A 39 -23.49 -7.48 17.44
N GLY A 40 -22.82 -8.47 16.86
CA GLY A 40 -23.31 -9.19 15.68
C GLY A 40 -23.21 -8.41 14.37
N ASN A 41 -22.56 -7.24 14.37
CA ASN A 41 -22.36 -6.40 13.19
C ASN A 41 -20.89 -6.35 12.77
N ALA A 42 -20.63 -6.22 11.46
CA ALA A 42 -19.33 -5.89 10.90
C ALA A 42 -19.24 -4.39 10.59
N PHE A 43 -18.08 -3.79 10.81
CA PHE A 43 -17.81 -2.38 10.56
C PHE A 43 -16.50 -2.21 9.82
N HIS A 44 -16.46 -1.31 8.85
CA HIS A 44 -15.20 -0.74 8.38
C HIS A 44 -14.74 0.33 9.37
N ILE A 45 -13.46 0.34 9.68
CA ILE A 45 -12.80 1.38 10.49
C ILE A 45 -11.64 1.90 9.66
N THR A 46 -11.92 2.84 8.78
CA THR A 46 -10.91 3.39 7.86
C THR A 46 -10.96 4.91 7.87
N THR A 47 -9.88 5.55 7.39
CA THR A 47 -9.97 6.96 7.02
C THR A 47 -10.90 7.13 5.81
N ASP A 48 -11.43 8.34 5.61
CA ASP A 48 -12.19 8.69 4.40
C ASP A 48 -11.26 9.06 3.22
N GLU A 49 -9.95 9.15 3.46
CA GLU A 49 -8.97 9.42 2.42
C GLU A 49 -8.68 8.18 1.60
N SER A 50 -8.37 8.39 0.32
CA SER A 50 -7.86 7.38 -0.59
C SER A 50 -6.72 7.97 -1.41
N MET A 51 -5.71 7.17 -1.69
CA MET A 51 -4.58 7.54 -2.55
C MET A 51 -4.39 6.48 -3.62
N THR A 52 -3.90 6.87 -4.79
CA THR A 52 -3.44 5.92 -5.79
C THR A 52 -2.14 5.25 -5.31
N TRP A 53 -1.81 4.07 -5.84
CA TRP A 53 -0.53 3.44 -5.57
C TRP A 53 0.65 4.35 -5.95
N ASN A 54 0.52 5.08 -7.07
CA ASN A 54 1.54 6.07 -7.47
C ASN A 54 1.75 7.13 -6.38
N GLN A 55 0.66 7.67 -5.81
CA GLN A 55 0.75 8.67 -4.74
C GLN A 55 1.35 8.08 -3.45
N ILE A 56 0.99 6.83 -3.10
CA ILE A 56 1.54 6.13 -1.94
C ILE A 56 3.06 5.99 -2.07
N TYR A 57 3.55 5.43 -3.19
CA TYR A 57 4.98 5.25 -3.41
C TYR A 57 5.75 6.55 -3.54
N GLN A 58 5.16 7.58 -4.19
CA GLN A 58 5.77 8.90 -4.24
C GLN A 58 5.89 9.53 -2.85
N THR A 59 4.85 9.41 -2.00
CA THR A 59 4.89 9.91 -0.62
C THR A 59 5.99 9.23 0.20
N ILE A 60 6.21 7.92 0.00
CA ILE A 60 7.30 7.19 0.64
C ILE A 60 8.67 7.69 0.14
N ALA A 61 8.82 7.88 -1.17
CA ALA A 61 10.05 8.39 -1.78
C ALA A 61 10.39 9.81 -1.28
N ASP A 62 9.39 10.69 -1.23
CA ASP A 62 9.52 12.05 -0.69
C ASP A 62 9.94 12.03 0.80
N ALA A 63 9.34 11.13 1.60
CA ALA A 63 9.70 10.97 3.01
C ALA A 63 11.15 10.47 3.22
N LEU A 64 11.67 9.69 2.26
CA LEU A 64 13.05 9.22 2.23
C LEU A 64 14.03 10.27 1.66
N GLY A 65 13.52 11.36 1.06
CA GLY A 65 14.34 12.35 0.34
C GLY A 65 15.04 11.76 -0.90
N LYS A 66 14.41 10.79 -1.56
CA LYS A 66 14.96 10.06 -2.72
C LYS A 66 14.01 10.15 -3.91
N PRO A 67 14.54 10.13 -5.15
CA PRO A 67 13.70 10.00 -6.33
C PRO A 67 13.02 8.61 -6.35
N LEU A 68 11.78 8.57 -6.83
CA LEU A 68 11.09 7.32 -7.08
C LEU A 68 11.47 6.80 -8.48
N ASN A 69 12.09 5.64 -8.54
CA ASN A 69 12.32 4.90 -9.78
C ASN A 69 11.16 3.91 -9.97
N ALA A 70 10.01 4.41 -10.45
CA ALA A 70 8.79 3.61 -10.60
C ALA A 70 8.86 2.70 -11.82
N LEU A 71 8.59 1.41 -11.63
CA LEU A 71 8.45 0.42 -12.69
C LEU A 71 7.01 -0.14 -12.66
N HIS A 72 6.18 0.29 -13.60
CA HIS A 72 4.81 -0.17 -13.73
C HIS A 72 4.75 -1.53 -14.42
N VAL A 73 4.19 -2.53 -13.75
CA VAL A 73 4.11 -3.90 -14.28
C VAL A 73 2.68 -4.41 -14.15
N ALA A 74 2.13 -4.93 -15.25
CA ALA A 74 0.77 -5.45 -15.27
C ALA A 74 0.54 -6.49 -14.15
N SER A 75 -0.52 -6.32 -13.36
CA SER A 75 -0.84 -7.20 -12.23
C SER A 75 -0.98 -8.67 -12.64
N ASP A 76 -1.49 -8.93 -13.84
CA ASP A 76 -1.58 -10.28 -14.40
C ASP A 76 -0.20 -10.89 -14.66
N PHE A 77 0.77 -10.10 -15.14
CA PHE A 77 2.15 -10.56 -15.30
C PHE A 77 2.77 -10.96 -13.96
N LEU A 78 2.64 -10.09 -12.94
CA LEU A 78 3.14 -10.37 -11.58
C LEU A 78 2.47 -11.62 -10.99
N ALA A 79 1.15 -11.76 -11.17
CA ALA A 79 0.39 -12.93 -10.68
C ALA A 79 0.83 -14.26 -11.34
N ARG A 80 1.22 -14.23 -12.62
CA ARG A 80 1.70 -15.43 -13.33
C ARG A 80 3.14 -15.81 -12.97
N HIS A 81 3.95 -14.84 -12.56
CA HIS A 81 5.39 -15.00 -12.33
C HIS A 81 5.80 -14.78 -10.86
N GLY A 82 4.83 -14.81 -9.93
CA GLY A 82 5.05 -14.60 -8.50
C GLY A 82 5.94 -15.63 -7.80
N GLY A 83 6.13 -16.82 -8.41
CA GLY A 83 6.89 -17.90 -7.77
C GLY A 83 6.24 -18.35 -6.47
N ASN A 84 6.93 -18.15 -5.34
CA ASN A 84 6.44 -18.50 -4.00
C ASN A 84 5.47 -17.46 -3.41
N TYR A 85 5.24 -16.32 -4.09
CA TYR A 85 4.37 -15.25 -3.63
C TYR A 85 2.97 -15.34 -4.28
N ASP A 86 1.91 -15.30 -3.48
CA ASP A 86 0.52 -15.35 -3.99
C ASP A 86 0.05 -13.97 -4.50
N PHE A 87 0.70 -13.46 -5.52
CA PHE A 87 0.24 -12.23 -6.16
C PHE A 87 -1.09 -12.36 -6.90
N ARG A 88 -1.55 -13.59 -7.18
CA ARG A 88 -2.88 -13.78 -7.77
C ARG A 88 -3.99 -13.37 -6.82
N GLY A 89 -3.93 -13.82 -5.57
CA GLY A 89 -4.88 -13.41 -4.53
C GLY A 89 -4.70 -11.94 -4.16
N GLU A 90 -3.47 -11.52 -3.91
CA GLU A 90 -3.18 -10.18 -3.41
C GLU A 90 -3.41 -9.06 -4.42
N LEU A 91 -3.11 -9.28 -5.70
CA LEU A 91 -3.26 -8.26 -6.73
C LEU A 91 -4.59 -8.40 -7.46
N LEU A 92 -4.82 -9.53 -8.17
CA LEU A 92 -6.02 -9.67 -9.00
C LEU A 92 -7.30 -9.83 -8.17
N GLY A 93 -7.19 -10.41 -6.98
CA GLY A 93 -8.30 -10.55 -6.04
C GLY A 93 -8.58 -9.32 -5.19
N ASP A 94 -7.65 -8.37 -5.12
CA ASP A 94 -7.72 -7.24 -4.17
C ASP A 94 -7.14 -5.94 -4.76
N LYS A 95 -5.81 -5.77 -4.73
CA LYS A 95 -5.14 -4.46 -4.89
C LYS A 95 -5.15 -3.89 -6.33
N ALA A 96 -5.41 -4.72 -7.34
CA ALA A 96 -5.53 -4.25 -8.73
C ALA A 96 -6.82 -3.46 -8.99
N ALA A 97 -7.83 -3.61 -8.12
CA ALA A 97 -9.10 -2.89 -8.21
C ALA A 97 -9.13 -1.71 -7.25
N THR A 98 -9.81 -0.63 -7.65
CA THR A 98 -10.08 0.49 -6.74
C THR A 98 -11.07 0.07 -5.66
N VAL A 99 -10.70 0.30 -4.38
CA VAL A 99 -11.57 0.07 -3.23
C VAL A 99 -11.69 1.37 -2.43
N VAL A 100 -12.93 1.83 -2.25
CA VAL A 100 -13.27 2.98 -1.39
C VAL A 100 -14.28 2.51 -0.35
N PHE A 101 -14.00 2.78 0.91
CA PHE A 101 -14.83 2.30 2.02
C PHE A 101 -15.85 3.36 2.46
N ASP A 102 -17.08 2.94 2.68
CA ASP A 102 -18.11 3.76 3.30
C ASP A 102 -18.09 3.61 4.83
N ASN A 103 -17.69 4.67 5.52
CA ASN A 103 -17.61 4.74 6.98
C ASN A 103 -18.90 5.23 7.64
N SER A 104 -19.99 5.45 6.90
CA SER A 104 -21.24 5.98 7.46
C SER A 104 -21.85 5.07 8.53
N LYS A 105 -21.66 3.75 8.43
CA LYS A 105 -22.17 2.80 9.43
C LYS A 105 -21.50 2.97 10.79
N ILE A 106 -20.17 3.05 10.82
CA ILE A 106 -19.45 3.24 12.09
C ILE A 106 -19.66 4.63 12.65
N LYS A 107 -19.69 5.67 11.83
CA LYS A 107 -19.90 7.06 12.27
C LYS A 107 -21.26 7.29 12.93
N ARG A 108 -22.28 6.45 12.63
CA ARG A 108 -23.56 6.49 13.36
C ARG A 108 -23.46 5.97 14.79
N LEU A 109 -22.57 5.01 15.06
CA LEU A 109 -22.37 4.44 16.40
C LEU A 109 -21.25 5.12 17.18
N VAL A 110 -20.27 5.66 16.47
CA VAL A 110 -19.10 6.38 17.02
C VAL A 110 -19.01 7.73 16.31
N PRO A 111 -19.91 8.69 16.66
CA PRO A 111 -19.94 10.00 15.97
C PRO A 111 -18.63 10.80 16.07
N ASP A 112 -17.88 10.56 17.14
CA ASP A 112 -16.59 11.23 17.40
C ASP A 112 -15.41 10.56 16.66
N LEU A 113 -15.67 9.58 15.78
CA LEU A 113 -14.65 8.99 14.95
C LEU A 113 -14.20 10.00 13.88
N ILE A 114 -13.16 10.74 14.21
CA ILE A 114 -12.47 11.64 13.30
C ILE A 114 -11.04 11.14 13.12
N CYS A 115 -10.69 10.78 11.88
CA CYS A 115 -9.31 10.47 11.52
C CYS A 115 -8.54 11.79 11.42
N THR A 116 -7.54 11.96 12.29
CA THR A 116 -6.76 13.20 12.42
C THR A 116 -5.37 13.10 11.80
N THR A 117 -4.96 11.89 11.43
CA THR A 117 -3.69 11.64 10.75
C THR A 117 -3.98 11.40 9.27
N SER A 118 -3.51 12.29 8.41
CA SER A 118 -3.63 12.08 6.96
C SER A 118 -2.85 10.84 6.52
N MET A 119 -3.24 10.23 5.38
CA MET A 119 -2.49 9.10 4.82
C MET A 119 -1.02 9.47 4.58
N ALA A 120 -0.77 10.66 4.04
CA ALA A 120 0.58 11.14 3.79
C ALA A 120 1.40 11.29 5.08
N ASP A 121 0.80 11.83 6.15
CA ASP A 121 1.51 11.98 7.43
C ASP A 121 1.74 10.62 8.11
N GLY A 122 0.79 9.70 8.02
CA GLY A 122 0.96 8.34 8.52
C GLY A 122 2.10 7.59 7.82
N LEU A 123 2.19 7.72 6.49
CA LEU A 123 3.30 7.15 5.71
C LEU A 123 4.65 7.76 6.12
N ARG A 124 4.73 9.11 6.23
CA ARG A 124 5.97 9.77 6.68
C ARG A 124 6.40 9.32 8.08
N GLN A 125 5.46 9.21 9.02
CA GLN A 125 5.75 8.72 10.37
C GLN A 125 6.27 7.26 10.34
N SER A 126 5.68 6.40 9.52
CA SER A 126 6.12 5.02 9.37
C SER A 126 7.53 4.92 8.78
N VAL A 127 7.83 5.71 7.74
CA VAL A 127 9.18 5.78 7.15
C VAL A 127 10.20 6.27 8.19
N GLN A 128 9.90 7.35 8.91
CA GLN A 128 10.80 7.89 9.95
C GLN A 128 11.03 6.88 11.07
N TYR A 129 9.98 6.16 11.48
CA TYR A 129 10.11 5.10 12.47
C TYR A 129 11.06 4.00 12.00
N MET A 130 10.87 3.48 10.78
CA MET A 130 11.75 2.44 10.21
C MET A 130 13.19 2.91 10.09
N LEU A 131 13.43 4.17 9.70
CA LEU A 131 14.79 4.72 9.60
C LEU A 131 15.47 4.84 10.97
N SER A 132 14.72 5.14 12.02
CA SER A 132 15.24 5.26 13.39
C SER A 132 15.32 3.93 14.15
N HIS A 133 14.76 2.84 13.57
CA HIS A 133 14.71 1.49 14.17
C HIS A 133 15.25 0.44 13.18
N PRO A 134 16.58 0.36 12.98
CA PRO A 134 17.18 -0.58 12.02
C PRO A 134 16.78 -2.04 12.26
N GLU A 135 16.47 -2.39 13.50
CA GLU A 135 16.00 -3.74 13.88
C GLU A 135 14.67 -4.14 13.22
N THR A 136 13.91 -3.17 12.72
CA THR A 136 12.65 -3.43 11.98
C THR A 136 12.86 -3.67 10.50
N GLN A 137 14.07 -3.42 10.01
CA GLN A 137 14.45 -3.54 8.59
C GLN A 137 14.98 -4.95 8.31
N THR A 138 14.08 -5.92 8.24
CA THR A 138 14.46 -7.29 7.94
C THR A 138 14.59 -7.48 6.42
N PRO A 139 15.79 -7.78 5.89
CA PRO A 139 15.96 -8.06 4.46
C PRO A 139 15.21 -9.34 4.06
N ASP A 140 14.63 -9.33 2.85
CA ASP A 140 14.12 -10.50 2.18
C ASP A 140 14.87 -10.71 0.85
N PRO A 141 16.02 -11.42 0.87
CA PRO A 141 16.85 -11.59 -0.32
C PRO A 141 16.15 -12.36 -1.45
N GLU A 142 15.20 -13.23 -1.14
CA GLU A 142 14.42 -13.96 -2.14
C GLU A 142 13.48 -13.01 -2.87
N PHE A 143 12.77 -12.17 -2.13
CA PHE A 143 11.91 -11.14 -2.70
C PHE A 143 12.69 -10.09 -3.49
N ASP A 144 13.81 -9.62 -2.95
CA ASP A 144 14.69 -8.68 -3.65
C ASP A 144 15.19 -9.25 -4.99
N SER A 145 15.65 -10.51 -4.98
CA SER A 145 16.07 -11.20 -6.19
C SER A 145 14.93 -11.39 -7.20
N TRP A 146 13.71 -11.63 -6.73
CA TRP A 146 12.54 -11.71 -7.59
C TRP A 146 12.23 -10.34 -8.22
N CYS A 147 12.28 -9.25 -7.45
CA CYS A 147 12.12 -7.88 -7.96
C CYS A 147 13.15 -7.53 -9.04
N ASP A 148 14.42 -7.86 -8.80
CA ASP A 148 15.50 -7.64 -9.76
C ASP A 148 15.23 -8.40 -11.07
N ARG A 149 14.79 -9.68 -11.03
CA ARG A 149 14.43 -10.44 -12.24
C ARG A 149 13.26 -9.84 -13.01
N VAL A 150 12.26 -9.32 -12.32
CA VAL A 150 11.13 -8.64 -12.97
C VAL A 150 11.61 -7.36 -13.67
N ALA A 151 12.44 -6.57 -13.00
CA ALA A 151 12.99 -5.35 -13.59
C ALA A 151 13.85 -5.65 -14.84
N ASP A 152 14.70 -6.67 -14.78
CA ASP A 152 15.52 -7.11 -15.91
C ASP A 152 14.66 -7.58 -17.09
N ALA A 153 13.59 -8.34 -16.83
CA ALA A 153 12.67 -8.80 -17.86
C ALA A 153 11.97 -7.64 -18.57
N MET A 154 11.51 -6.63 -17.83
CA MET A 154 10.92 -5.41 -18.40
C MET A 154 11.93 -4.64 -19.24
N ALA A 155 13.15 -4.45 -18.74
CA ALA A 155 14.21 -3.78 -19.50
C ALA A 155 14.62 -4.53 -20.79
N VAL A 156 14.53 -5.87 -20.81
CA VAL A 156 14.72 -6.65 -22.03
C VAL A 156 13.60 -6.41 -23.03
N ALA A 157 12.34 -6.39 -22.53
CA ALA A 157 11.19 -6.11 -23.39
C ALA A 157 11.29 -4.72 -24.02
N ASP A 158 11.59 -3.68 -23.24
CA ASP A 158 11.72 -2.31 -23.75
C ASP A 158 12.79 -2.22 -24.86
N ARG A 159 13.97 -2.79 -24.62
CA ARG A 159 15.04 -2.81 -25.63
C ARG A 159 14.67 -3.52 -26.93
N ALA A 160 13.77 -4.51 -26.88
CA ALA A 160 13.33 -5.21 -28.07
C ALA A 160 12.47 -4.34 -29.00
N PHE A 161 11.84 -3.29 -28.46
CA PHE A 161 11.04 -2.35 -29.25
C PHE A 161 11.78 -1.05 -29.61
N GLU A 162 12.90 -0.74 -28.92
CA GLU A 162 13.75 0.40 -29.25
C GLU A 162 14.71 0.11 -30.43
N ALA A 163 14.89 -1.16 -30.80
CA ALA A 163 15.83 -1.59 -31.83
C ALA A 163 15.26 -1.55 -33.26
N GLU A 164 14.03 -1.02 -33.45
CA GLU A 164 13.41 -0.77 -34.75
C GLU A 164 13.57 0.71 -35.17
#